data_def1f3feec8eafca8bd8a22104fdd451
#
_entry.id   def1f3feec8eafca8bd8a22104fdd451
#
_cell.length_a   1.000
_cell.length_b   1.000
_cell.length_c   1.000
_cell.angle_alpha   90.00
_cell.angle_beta   90.00
_cell.angle_gamma   90.00
#
_symmetry.space_group_name_H-M   'P 1'
#
loop_
_entity.id
_entity.type
_entity.pdbx_description
1 polymer ?
#
loop_
_entity_poly.entity_id
_entity_poly.type
_entity_poly.pdbx_seq_one_letter_code
_entity_poly.pdbx_strand_id
1 'polypeptide(L)'
;MPITFHGDGTITGVAVGGLPDGVVDSDMLAANAVSTGKIADLAISTGKIANNAVTSAKSTITEGSIVQAVKTVITSASSQVMSTGYSNVSGFEVTITPTSSSNHIYLFGHINMESHQQYCSLKFSRYIGGSASNPSGFQGSTSQSNQTPGWSGNLYRAGNHDSYGNTNHPFHMIDTDHGTTSAITYKLQVMYTGGGYTVFFNR
;
A
#
# COMPACT_ATOMS: atom_id res chain seq x y z
N MET A 1 -1.60 -58.95 10.46
CA MET A 1 -1.97 -59.58 9.18
C MET A 1 -0.76 -59.50 8.26
N PRO A 2 -0.48 -60.53 7.45
CA PRO A 2 0.60 -60.43 6.47
C PRO A 2 0.23 -59.44 5.36
N ILE A 3 1.25 -58.75 4.80
CA ILE A 3 1.10 -57.93 3.61
C ILE A 3 0.80 -58.87 2.43
N THR A 4 -0.27 -58.63 1.70
CA THR A 4 -0.67 -59.42 0.55
C THR A 4 -0.71 -58.58 -0.72
N PHE A 5 0.01 -59.01 -1.74
CA PHE A 5 -0.04 -58.42 -3.08
C PHE A 5 -1.09 -59.20 -3.90
N HIS A 6 -2.05 -58.50 -4.43
CA HIS A 6 -3.12 -59.09 -5.26
C HIS A 6 -2.81 -58.92 -6.74
N GLY A 7 -3.28 -59.88 -7.54
CA GLY A 7 -3.06 -59.85 -9.00
C GLY A 7 -3.77 -58.71 -9.75
N ASP A 8 -4.63 -57.97 -9.08
CA ASP A 8 -5.27 -56.75 -9.55
C ASP A 8 -4.48 -55.47 -9.24
N GLY A 9 -3.28 -55.62 -8.69
CA GLY A 9 -2.41 -54.49 -8.32
C GLY A 9 -2.71 -53.89 -6.94
N THR A 10 -3.64 -54.43 -6.17
CA THR A 10 -3.90 -53.94 -4.80
C THR A 10 -2.94 -54.56 -3.79
N ILE A 11 -2.65 -53.80 -2.75
CA ILE A 11 -1.85 -54.23 -1.60
C ILE A 11 -2.72 -54.11 -0.35
N THR A 12 -2.83 -55.18 0.43
CA THR A 12 -3.56 -55.19 1.70
C THR A 12 -2.66 -55.61 2.84
N GLY A 13 -3.03 -55.26 4.09
CA GLY A 13 -2.28 -55.64 5.28
C GLY A 13 -1.14 -54.68 5.66
N VAL A 14 -0.97 -53.55 4.96
CA VAL A 14 -0.04 -52.50 5.36
C VAL A 14 -0.65 -51.73 6.54
N ALA A 15 -0.03 -51.80 7.70
CA ALA A 15 -0.44 -51.02 8.88
C ALA A 15 -0.03 -49.53 8.73
N VAL A 16 -0.67 -48.69 9.51
CA VAL A 16 -0.23 -47.26 9.64
C VAL A 16 1.22 -47.26 10.11
N GLY A 17 2.10 -46.56 9.38
CA GLY A 17 3.54 -46.57 9.61
C GLY A 17 4.29 -47.78 9.08
N GLY A 18 3.61 -48.69 8.34
CA GLY A 18 4.19 -49.90 7.79
C GLY A 18 5.10 -49.69 6.56
N LEU A 19 5.13 -48.49 6.01
CA LEU A 19 6.10 -48.09 4.98
C LEU A 19 7.24 -47.28 5.63
N PRO A 20 8.51 -47.59 5.31
CA PRO A 20 9.64 -46.76 5.78
C PRO A 20 9.51 -45.32 5.30
N ASP A 21 10.17 -44.37 6.04
CA ASP A 21 10.23 -43.00 5.67
C ASP A 21 10.89 -42.84 4.28
N GLY A 22 10.30 -41.96 3.44
CA GLY A 22 10.82 -41.65 2.10
C GLY A 22 10.47 -42.67 1.01
N VAL A 23 9.70 -43.73 1.30
CA VAL A 23 9.27 -44.73 0.30
C VAL A 23 8.21 -44.18 -0.64
N VAL A 24 7.40 -43.21 -0.19
CA VAL A 24 6.41 -42.55 -1.03
C VAL A 24 7.00 -41.22 -1.55
N ASP A 25 7.32 -41.20 -2.81
CA ASP A 25 7.83 -39.98 -3.51
C ASP A 25 6.73 -39.33 -4.37
N SER A 26 7.10 -38.25 -5.07
CA SER A 26 6.17 -37.47 -5.91
C SER A 26 5.57 -38.29 -7.06
N ASP A 27 6.32 -39.26 -7.58
CA ASP A 27 5.90 -40.08 -8.75
C ASP A 27 4.86 -41.14 -8.36
N MET A 28 4.84 -41.50 -7.07
CA MET A 28 3.84 -42.40 -6.50
C MET A 28 2.50 -41.74 -6.20
N LEU A 29 2.47 -40.42 -6.18
CA LEU A 29 1.28 -39.62 -5.90
C LEU A 29 0.67 -39.10 -7.19
N ALA A 30 -0.46 -39.69 -7.61
CA ALA A 30 -1.24 -39.18 -8.73
C ALA A 30 -1.65 -37.69 -8.46
N ALA A 31 -1.88 -36.95 -9.53
CA ALA A 31 -2.41 -35.59 -9.40
C ALA A 31 -3.69 -35.58 -8.56
N ASN A 32 -3.78 -34.69 -7.58
CA ASN A 32 -4.88 -34.59 -6.61
C ASN A 32 -5.06 -35.79 -5.66
N ALA A 33 -4.07 -36.68 -5.55
CA ALA A 33 -4.13 -37.81 -4.62
C ALA A 33 -4.23 -37.36 -3.15
N VAL A 34 -3.70 -36.22 -2.81
CA VAL A 34 -3.82 -35.62 -1.47
C VAL A 34 -4.90 -34.52 -1.51
N SER A 35 -6.09 -34.88 -1.06
CA SER A 35 -7.22 -33.95 -0.91
C SER A 35 -7.27 -33.36 0.51
N THR A 36 -8.08 -32.32 0.70
CA THR A 36 -8.22 -31.60 1.99
C THR A 36 -8.53 -32.56 3.16
N GLY A 37 -9.40 -33.55 2.95
CA GLY A 37 -9.75 -34.54 4.00
C GLY A 37 -8.64 -35.53 4.36
N LYS A 38 -7.51 -35.52 3.62
CA LYS A 38 -6.34 -36.37 3.91
C LYS A 38 -5.25 -35.64 4.67
N ILE A 39 -5.41 -34.32 4.87
CA ILE A 39 -4.52 -33.50 5.66
C ILE A 39 -5.26 -33.18 6.96
N ALA A 40 -4.81 -33.75 8.06
CA ALA A 40 -5.39 -33.43 9.37
C ALA A 40 -5.18 -31.95 9.71
N ASP A 41 -6.07 -31.38 10.51
CA ASP A 41 -5.92 -30.02 11.02
C ASP A 41 -4.55 -29.86 11.72
N LEU A 42 -3.89 -28.75 11.46
CA LEU A 42 -2.55 -28.42 11.98
C LEU A 42 -1.40 -29.37 11.53
N ALA A 43 -1.66 -30.30 10.59
CA ALA A 43 -0.62 -31.20 10.08
C ALA A 43 0.47 -30.47 9.29
N ILE A 44 0.16 -29.31 8.69
CA ILE A 44 1.10 -28.47 7.96
C ILE A 44 1.60 -27.37 8.88
N SER A 45 2.77 -27.56 9.46
CA SER A 45 3.48 -26.56 10.24
C SER A 45 4.34 -25.67 9.35
N THR A 46 4.79 -24.51 9.88
CA THR A 46 5.61 -23.54 9.15
C THR A 46 6.87 -24.17 8.53
N GLY A 47 7.53 -25.10 9.25
CA GLY A 47 8.75 -25.77 8.76
C GLY A 47 8.51 -26.76 7.62
N LYS A 48 7.22 -27.10 7.31
CA LYS A 48 6.86 -27.96 6.18
C LYS A 48 6.52 -27.19 4.91
N ILE A 49 6.48 -25.88 5.00
CA ILE A 49 6.27 -24.98 3.87
C ILE A 49 7.60 -24.31 3.56
N ALA A 50 8.17 -24.62 2.40
CA ALA A 50 9.41 -23.97 1.97
C ALA A 50 9.19 -22.46 1.79
N ASN A 51 10.24 -21.67 2.02
CA ASN A 51 10.18 -20.23 1.77
C ASN A 51 9.69 -19.94 0.34
N ASN A 52 8.75 -19.02 0.21
CA ASN A 52 8.11 -18.64 -1.06
C ASN A 52 7.27 -19.75 -1.74
N ALA A 53 6.98 -20.87 -1.07
CA ALA A 53 6.14 -21.93 -1.64
C ALA A 53 4.66 -21.50 -1.78
N VAL A 54 4.18 -20.61 -0.92
CA VAL A 54 2.85 -19.99 -1.03
C VAL A 54 3.01 -18.64 -1.71
N THR A 55 2.72 -18.61 -3.01
CA THR A 55 2.73 -17.38 -3.82
C THR A 55 1.37 -16.69 -3.77
N SER A 56 1.30 -15.42 -4.18
CA SER A 56 0.03 -14.67 -4.26
C SER A 56 -1.03 -15.38 -5.14
N ALA A 57 -0.61 -16.14 -6.16
CA ALA A 57 -1.51 -16.93 -6.99
C ALA A 57 -2.14 -18.14 -6.25
N LYS A 58 -1.53 -18.57 -5.15
CA LYS A 58 -2.01 -19.70 -4.31
C LYS A 58 -2.68 -19.25 -3.03
N SER A 59 -2.58 -17.97 -2.73
CA SER A 59 -3.21 -17.34 -1.56
C SER A 59 -4.46 -16.60 -2.04
N THR A 60 -5.64 -17.06 -1.64
CA THR A 60 -6.85 -16.26 -1.79
C THR A 60 -6.80 -15.15 -0.74
N ILE A 61 -6.33 -13.98 -1.14
CA ILE A 61 -6.37 -12.80 -0.29
C ILE A 61 -7.82 -12.31 -0.31
N THR A 62 -8.50 -12.46 0.82
CA THR A 62 -9.88 -12.00 1.00
C THR A 62 -9.95 -10.47 0.94
N GLU A 63 -11.11 -9.96 0.55
CA GLU A 63 -11.40 -8.51 0.58
C GLU A 63 -11.00 -7.91 1.93
N GLY A 64 -10.42 -6.71 1.89
CA GLY A 64 -9.93 -6.01 3.09
C GLY A 64 -8.49 -6.33 3.48
N SER A 65 -7.80 -7.22 2.79
CA SER A 65 -6.39 -7.53 3.06
C SER A 65 -5.45 -6.49 2.46
N ILE A 66 -4.36 -6.17 3.17
CA ILE A 66 -3.28 -5.34 2.63
C ILE A 66 -2.41 -6.21 1.71
N VAL A 67 -2.51 -6.00 0.40
CA VAL A 67 -1.74 -6.76 -0.61
C VAL A 67 -0.33 -6.22 -0.82
N GLN A 68 -0.13 -4.91 -0.56
CA GLN A 68 1.16 -4.24 -0.74
C GLN A 68 1.24 -3.03 0.18
N ALA A 69 2.41 -2.76 0.74
CA ALA A 69 2.71 -1.54 1.48
C ALA A 69 4.03 -0.96 0.98
N VAL A 70 4.04 0.35 0.70
CA VAL A 70 5.22 1.12 0.35
C VAL A 70 5.30 2.35 1.23
N LYS A 71 6.50 2.81 1.55
CA LYS A 71 6.70 4.00 2.38
C LYS A 71 7.80 4.88 1.83
N THR A 72 7.66 6.18 2.04
CA THR A 72 8.72 7.17 1.92
C THR A 72 8.90 7.85 3.27
N VAL A 73 10.12 7.96 3.73
CA VAL A 73 10.49 8.68 4.95
C VAL A 73 11.47 9.78 4.57
N ILE A 74 11.11 11.02 4.87
CA ILE A 74 11.92 12.20 4.57
C ILE A 74 12.41 12.73 5.90
N THR A 75 13.70 12.66 6.13
CA THR A 75 14.35 13.08 7.39
C THR A 75 15.11 14.39 7.26
N SER A 76 15.42 14.82 6.04
CA SER A 76 16.15 16.06 5.79
C SER A 76 15.21 17.26 5.73
N ALA A 77 15.64 18.36 6.27
CA ALA A 77 14.96 19.65 6.11
C ALA A 77 14.98 20.06 4.63
N SER A 78 13.87 20.59 4.16
CA SER A 78 13.74 21.13 2.81
C SER A 78 12.85 22.38 2.78
N SER A 79 12.88 23.10 1.68
CA SER A 79 12.04 24.27 1.50
C SER A 79 11.50 24.36 0.07
N GLN A 80 10.35 25.00 -0.06
CA GLN A 80 9.70 25.23 -1.35
C GLN A 80 9.17 26.66 -1.42
N VAL A 81 9.50 27.38 -2.49
CA VAL A 81 8.84 28.65 -2.79
C VAL A 81 7.46 28.35 -3.34
N MET A 82 6.44 28.88 -2.70
CA MET A 82 5.05 28.68 -3.09
C MET A 82 4.69 29.62 -4.25
N SER A 83 3.89 29.14 -5.16
CA SER A 83 3.30 29.91 -6.27
C SER A 83 1.80 30.04 -6.08
N THR A 84 1.17 30.87 -6.93
CA THR A 84 -0.30 31.02 -6.97
C THR A 84 -1.03 29.78 -7.50
N GLY A 85 -0.28 28.83 -8.09
CA GLY A 85 -0.77 27.50 -8.46
C GLY A 85 -0.07 26.41 -7.65
N TYR A 86 -0.65 25.21 -7.62
CA TYR A 86 -0.03 24.06 -6.97
C TYR A 86 1.29 23.68 -7.64
N SER A 87 2.35 23.55 -6.88
CA SER A 87 3.67 23.09 -7.29
C SER A 87 4.11 21.88 -6.48
N ASN A 88 4.79 20.93 -7.12
CA ASN A 88 5.29 19.74 -6.45
C ASN A 88 6.39 20.09 -5.44
N VAL A 89 6.30 19.49 -4.26
CA VAL A 89 7.37 19.57 -3.26
C VAL A 89 8.39 18.47 -3.55
N SER A 90 9.62 18.88 -3.85
CA SER A 90 10.69 17.93 -4.22
C SER A 90 10.94 16.91 -3.11
N GLY A 91 11.03 15.63 -3.47
CA GLY A 91 11.28 14.52 -2.56
C GLY A 91 10.06 14.03 -1.78
N PHE A 92 8.94 14.77 -1.78
CA PHE A 92 7.70 14.35 -1.09
C PHE A 92 6.80 13.54 -2.05
N GLU A 93 7.27 12.34 -2.36
CA GLU A 93 6.55 11.45 -3.26
C GLU A 93 6.67 9.99 -2.82
N VAL A 94 5.68 9.20 -3.19
CA VAL A 94 5.67 7.75 -3.00
C VAL A 94 5.12 7.07 -4.25
N THR A 95 5.75 5.99 -4.69
CA THR A 95 5.33 5.24 -5.87
C THR A 95 4.89 3.84 -5.47
N ILE A 96 3.74 3.42 -5.97
CA ILE A 96 3.18 2.08 -5.83
C ILE A 96 2.78 1.54 -7.20
N THR A 97 2.94 0.22 -7.41
CA THR A 97 2.45 -0.46 -8.61
C THR A 97 1.35 -1.43 -8.19
N PRO A 98 0.07 -1.10 -8.41
CA PRO A 98 -1.03 -1.95 -7.98
C PRO A 98 -1.03 -3.30 -8.70
N THR A 99 -1.39 -4.36 -7.99
CA THR A 99 -1.53 -5.70 -8.57
C THR A 99 -2.84 -5.89 -9.31
N SER A 100 -3.84 -5.03 -9.07
CA SER A 100 -5.12 -4.98 -9.78
C SER A 100 -5.57 -3.54 -9.96
N SER A 101 -6.23 -3.24 -11.07
CA SER A 101 -6.83 -1.93 -11.34
C SER A 101 -8.02 -1.60 -10.45
N SER A 102 -8.57 -2.60 -9.75
CA SER A 102 -9.67 -2.45 -8.80
C SER A 102 -9.20 -2.34 -7.33
N ASN A 103 -7.90 -2.42 -7.06
CA ASN A 103 -7.40 -2.24 -5.70
C ASN A 103 -7.64 -0.80 -5.24
N HIS A 104 -7.94 -0.63 -3.97
CA HIS A 104 -7.94 0.69 -3.35
C HIS A 104 -6.56 1.00 -2.79
N ILE A 105 -6.10 2.24 -2.95
CA ILE A 105 -4.82 2.68 -2.42
C ILE A 105 -5.10 3.63 -1.26
N TYR A 106 -4.66 3.23 -0.06
CA TYR A 106 -4.78 4.05 1.13
C TYR A 106 -3.46 4.81 1.37
N LEU A 107 -3.52 6.12 1.23
CA LEU A 107 -2.39 7.03 1.46
C LEU A 107 -2.58 7.70 2.82
N PHE A 108 -1.63 7.51 3.72
CA PHE A 108 -1.68 8.10 5.05
C PHE A 108 -0.29 8.47 5.56
N GLY A 109 -0.25 9.38 6.49
CA GLY A 109 1.00 9.83 7.09
C GLY A 109 0.86 11.16 7.82
N HIS A 110 1.99 11.81 8.01
CA HIS A 110 2.05 13.16 8.55
C HIS A 110 3.14 13.96 7.84
N ILE A 111 2.94 15.26 7.77
CA ILE A 111 3.88 16.21 7.22
C ILE A 111 4.15 17.25 8.30
N ASN A 112 5.42 17.38 8.64
CA ASN A 112 5.88 18.45 9.52
C ASN A 112 6.27 19.62 8.64
N MET A 113 5.63 20.77 8.84
CA MET A 113 5.92 21.97 8.05
C MET A 113 5.85 23.25 8.86
N GLU A 114 6.55 24.23 8.37
CA GLU A 114 6.59 25.58 8.89
C GLU A 114 6.30 26.55 7.76
N SER A 115 5.30 27.40 7.93
CA SER A 115 4.98 28.45 6.96
C SER A 115 4.81 29.79 7.68
N HIS A 116 5.40 30.82 7.13
CA HIS A 116 5.23 32.19 7.59
C HIS A 116 3.88 32.78 7.18
N GLN A 117 3.17 32.17 6.23
CA GLN A 117 1.94 32.69 5.67
C GLN A 117 0.69 31.88 6.04
N GLN A 118 -0.42 32.60 6.17
CA GLN A 118 -1.68 32.09 6.69
C GLN A 118 -2.50 31.24 5.69
N TYR A 119 -2.23 31.27 4.42
CA TYR A 119 -3.09 30.69 3.39
C TYR A 119 -2.38 29.66 2.51
N CYS A 120 -1.51 28.86 3.15
CA CYS A 120 -0.88 27.74 2.49
C CYS A 120 -1.87 26.57 2.35
N SER A 121 -1.98 26.02 1.17
CA SER A 121 -2.81 24.84 0.88
C SER A 121 -1.95 23.67 0.42
N LEU A 122 -2.24 22.49 0.96
CA LEU A 122 -1.57 21.24 0.62
C LEU A 122 -2.54 20.30 -0.08
N LYS A 123 -2.05 19.56 -1.06
CA LYS A 123 -2.77 18.42 -1.64
C LYS A 123 -1.80 17.37 -2.14
N PHE A 124 -2.29 16.16 -2.35
CA PHE A 124 -1.59 15.16 -3.16
C PHE A 124 -2.21 15.09 -4.56
N SER A 125 -1.36 14.95 -5.56
CA SER A 125 -1.77 14.63 -6.92
C SER A 125 -1.22 13.28 -7.32
N ARG A 126 -2.02 12.53 -8.06
CA ARG A 126 -1.68 11.24 -8.64
C ARG A 126 -1.05 11.44 -10.01
N TYR A 127 0.06 10.75 -10.26
CA TYR A 127 0.77 10.74 -11.55
C TYR A 127 0.80 9.32 -12.10
N ILE A 128 0.32 9.15 -13.32
CA ILE A 128 0.36 7.90 -14.08
C ILE A 128 0.97 8.22 -15.43
N GLY A 129 2.10 7.56 -15.79
CA GLY A 129 2.80 7.85 -17.04
C GLY A 129 3.23 9.31 -17.21
N GLY A 130 3.48 10.02 -16.12
CA GLY A 130 3.84 11.44 -16.12
C GLY A 130 2.65 12.41 -16.13
N SER A 131 1.43 11.95 -16.37
CA SER A 131 0.23 12.76 -16.37
C SER A 131 -0.34 12.93 -14.96
N ALA A 132 -0.60 14.18 -14.57
CA ALA A 132 -1.17 14.52 -13.26
C ALA A 132 -2.69 14.40 -13.27
N SER A 133 -3.25 13.87 -12.20
CA SER A 133 -4.69 13.84 -11.94
C SER A 133 -4.97 13.99 -10.45
N ASN A 134 -6.20 14.36 -10.10
CA ASN A 134 -6.64 14.45 -8.72
C ASN A 134 -7.64 13.32 -8.48
N PRO A 135 -7.32 12.31 -7.64
CA PRO A 135 -8.29 11.29 -7.24
C PRO A 135 -9.52 11.92 -6.58
N SER A 136 -10.70 11.37 -6.82
CA SER A 136 -11.95 11.91 -6.29
C SER A 136 -11.98 11.97 -4.76
N GLY A 137 -11.36 11.01 -4.08
CA GLY A 137 -11.24 10.96 -2.62
C GLY A 137 -10.22 11.92 -2.01
N PHE A 138 -9.44 12.64 -2.84
CA PHE A 138 -8.38 13.55 -2.37
C PHE A 138 -8.80 15.03 -2.37
N GLN A 139 -10.03 15.31 -2.73
CA GLN A 139 -10.51 16.67 -2.80
C GLN A 139 -11.19 17.06 -1.50
N GLY A 140 -10.67 18.08 -0.84
CA GLY A 140 -11.40 18.79 0.21
C GLY A 140 -12.62 19.53 -0.38
N SER A 141 -13.50 20.02 0.48
CA SER A 141 -14.71 20.75 0.08
C SER A 141 -14.39 21.90 -0.87
N THR A 142 -15.06 21.94 -2.01
CA THR A 142 -14.97 23.01 -3.02
C THR A 142 -15.88 24.20 -2.73
N SER A 143 -16.62 24.20 -1.62
CA SER A 143 -17.78 25.09 -1.43
C SER A 143 -17.52 26.35 -0.62
N GLN A 144 -16.26 26.70 -0.33
CA GLN A 144 -15.94 27.96 0.32
C GLN A 144 -15.34 28.93 -0.69
N SER A 145 -15.96 30.08 -0.90
CA SER A 145 -15.68 31.05 -1.96
C SER A 145 -14.27 31.63 -2.03
N ASN A 146 -13.40 31.32 -1.05
CA ASN A 146 -11.99 31.77 -0.99
C ASN A 146 -11.02 30.63 -0.62
N GLN A 147 -11.43 29.37 -0.69
CA GLN A 147 -10.57 28.24 -0.36
C GLN A 147 -10.24 27.43 -1.61
N THR A 148 -8.96 27.18 -1.80
CA THR A 148 -8.49 26.30 -2.87
C THR A 148 -8.71 24.87 -2.46
N PRO A 149 -9.25 24.01 -3.36
CA PRO A 149 -9.43 22.60 -3.07
C PRO A 149 -8.11 21.93 -2.69
N GLY A 150 -8.04 21.42 -1.49
CA GLY A 150 -6.91 20.68 -0.98
C GLY A 150 -7.33 19.91 0.29
N TRP A 151 -6.58 18.87 0.64
CA TRP A 151 -6.90 18.09 1.85
C TRP A 151 -6.80 18.92 3.14
N SER A 152 -5.90 19.90 3.21
CA SER A 152 -5.66 20.67 4.43
C SER A 152 -6.54 21.92 4.55
N GLY A 153 -7.28 22.29 3.49
CA GLY A 153 -7.89 23.61 3.43
C GLY A 153 -6.83 24.72 3.57
N ASN A 154 -7.25 25.94 3.79
CA ASN A 154 -6.31 27.00 4.17
C ASN A 154 -5.81 26.70 5.58
N LEU A 155 -4.52 26.44 5.72
CA LEU A 155 -3.87 26.35 7.02
C LEU A 155 -3.92 27.75 7.65
N TYR A 156 -4.98 27.99 8.40
CA TYR A 156 -5.13 29.25 9.14
C TYR A 156 -4.27 29.16 10.39
N ARG A 157 -3.28 30.02 10.47
CA ARG A 157 -2.52 30.25 11.68
C ARG A 157 -3.19 31.35 12.49
N ALA A 158 -3.80 31.00 13.62
CA ALA A 158 -4.25 31.97 14.60
C ALA A 158 -3.01 32.50 15.37
N GLY A 159 -2.59 33.73 15.12
CA GLY A 159 -1.53 34.39 15.88
C GLY A 159 -0.66 35.33 15.05
N ASN A 160 0.01 36.23 15.69
CA ASN A 160 0.81 37.35 15.13
C ASN A 160 1.78 36.88 14.03
N HIS A 161 1.91 37.72 13.02
CA HIS A 161 2.60 37.54 11.76
C HIS A 161 4.13 37.28 11.81
N ASP A 162 4.77 37.32 12.97
CA ASP A 162 6.22 37.45 13.08
C ASP A 162 6.94 36.18 13.61
N SER A 163 6.27 35.06 13.82
CA SER A 163 6.93 33.84 14.27
C SER A 163 6.58 32.63 13.42
N TYR A 164 7.61 31.98 12.94
CA TYR A 164 7.52 30.64 12.31
C TYR A 164 6.96 29.66 13.32
N GLY A 165 5.94 28.91 12.95
CA GLY A 165 5.36 27.85 13.77
C GLY A 165 5.43 26.52 13.05
N ASN A 166 6.12 25.60 13.68
CA ASN A 166 6.17 24.25 13.20
C ASN A 166 4.83 23.54 13.52
N THR A 167 4.19 22.98 12.51
CA THR A 167 2.92 22.29 12.62
C THR A 167 3.01 20.92 11.98
N ASN A 168 2.38 19.95 12.64
CA ASN A 168 2.29 18.58 12.14
C ASN A 168 0.92 18.38 11.50
N HIS A 169 0.92 17.98 10.23
CA HIS A 169 -0.29 17.79 9.43
C HIS A 169 -0.49 16.30 9.14
N PRO A 170 -1.32 15.60 9.93
CA PRO A 170 -1.72 14.25 9.59
C PRO A 170 -2.62 14.26 8.36
N PHE A 171 -2.54 13.23 7.55
CA PHE A 171 -3.41 13.01 6.40
C PHE A 171 -3.76 11.55 6.23
N HIS A 172 -4.93 11.30 5.70
CA HIS A 172 -5.36 10.00 5.22
C HIS A 172 -6.33 10.18 4.04
N MET A 173 -6.15 9.39 3.01
CA MET A 173 -6.91 9.47 1.77
C MET A 173 -7.00 8.11 1.13
N ILE A 174 -8.07 7.88 0.38
CA ILE A 174 -8.26 6.62 -0.36
C ILE A 174 -8.43 6.96 -1.83
N ASP A 175 -7.58 6.38 -2.68
CA ASP A 175 -7.74 6.40 -4.13
C ASP A 175 -8.47 5.13 -4.55
N THR A 176 -9.68 5.30 -5.08
CA THR A 176 -10.56 4.21 -5.51
C THR A 176 -10.74 4.18 -7.03
N ASP A 177 -10.18 5.15 -7.76
CA ASP A 177 -10.45 5.40 -9.17
C ASP A 177 -9.19 5.43 -10.05
N HIS A 178 -8.07 4.84 -9.60
CA HIS A 178 -6.84 4.85 -10.39
C HIS A 178 -6.90 4.02 -11.68
N GLY A 179 -7.70 2.96 -11.72
CA GLY A 179 -8.05 2.18 -12.92
C GLY A 179 -6.89 1.51 -13.67
N THR A 180 -5.72 1.32 -13.04
CA THR A 180 -4.50 0.84 -13.71
C THR A 180 -3.67 -0.09 -12.84
N THR A 181 -2.85 -0.92 -13.50
CA THR A 181 -1.77 -1.69 -12.88
C THR A 181 -0.38 -1.11 -13.18
N SER A 182 -0.32 0.05 -13.85
CA SER A 182 0.94 0.78 -14.03
C SER A 182 1.39 1.46 -12.75
N ALA A 183 2.67 1.83 -12.68
CA ALA A 183 3.20 2.58 -11.54
C ALA A 183 2.47 3.92 -11.36
N ILE A 184 2.08 4.17 -10.13
CA ILE A 184 1.39 5.40 -9.69
C ILE A 184 2.29 6.12 -8.70
N THR A 185 2.56 7.38 -8.95
CA THR A 185 3.31 8.23 -8.02
C THR A 185 2.39 9.30 -7.44
N TYR A 186 2.29 9.33 -6.11
CA TYR A 186 1.60 10.41 -5.40
C TYR A 186 2.63 11.45 -4.98
N LYS A 187 2.40 12.71 -5.36
CA LYS A 187 3.29 13.84 -5.06
C LYS A 187 2.56 14.86 -4.19
N LEU A 188 3.22 15.28 -3.11
CA LEU A 188 2.76 16.42 -2.34
C LEU A 188 2.90 17.69 -3.17
N GLN A 189 1.86 18.49 -3.16
CA GLN A 189 1.83 19.81 -3.79
C GLN A 189 1.47 20.88 -2.75
N VAL A 190 2.03 22.04 -2.94
CA VAL A 190 1.78 23.22 -2.09
C VAL A 190 1.47 24.42 -2.96
N MET A 191 0.59 25.28 -2.48
CA MET A 191 0.32 26.59 -3.08
C MET A 191 0.05 27.64 -2.01
N TYR A 192 0.21 28.90 -2.41
CA TYR A 192 -0.23 30.07 -1.67
C TYR A 192 -0.85 31.08 -2.63
N THR A 193 -2.02 31.58 -2.31
CA THR A 193 -2.78 32.48 -3.20
C THR A 193 -2.06 33.80 -3.56
N GLY A 194 -1.15 34.28 -2.68
CA GLY A 194 -0.32 35.47 -2.93
C GLY A 194 1.00 35.17 -3.64
N GLY A 195 1.44 33.90 -3.73
CA GLY A 195 2.74 33.52 -4.30
C GLY A 195 3.95 34.08 -3.53
N GLY A 196 5.16 33.62 -3.90
CA GLY A 196 6.43 34.23 -3.50
C GLY A 196 6.94 33.96 -2.08
N TYR A 197 6.20 33.21 -1.25
CA TYR A 197 6.65 32.85 0.11
C TYR A 197 7.21 31.42 0.17
N THR A 198 8.10 31.21 1.12
CA THR A 198 8.74 29.90 1.33
C THR A 198 8.06 29.14 2.45
N VAL A 199 7.75 27.87 2.19
CA VAL A 199 7.40 26.90 3.19
C VAL A 199 8.60 25.99 3.46
N PHE A 200 8.78 25.59 4.71
CA PHE A 200 9.83 24.67 5.14
C PHE A 200 9.22 23.37 5.62
N PHE A 201 9.91 22.27 5.37
CA PHE A 201 9.51 20.93 5.77
C PHE A 201 10.60 20.31 6.64
N ASN A 202 10.22 19.58 7.68
CA ASN A 202 11.12 18.88 8.60
C ASN A 202 12.20 19.77 9.23
N ARG A 203 11.84 20.97 9.60
CA ARG A 203 12.76 21.94 10.21
C ARG A 203 12.64 21.96 11.74
#